data_5e331eed7561f3f8e824a53a2f3751a7
#
_entry.id   5e331eed7561f3f8e824a53a2f3751a7
#
_cell.length_a   1.000
_cell.length_b   1.000
_cell.length_c   1.000
_cell.angle_alpha   90.00
_cell.angle_beta   90.00
_cell.angle_gamma   90.00
#
_symmetry.space_group_name_H-M   'P 1'
#
loop_
_entity.id
_entity.type
_entity.pdbx_description
1 polymer ?
#
loop_
_entity_poly.entity_id
_entity_poly.type
_entity_poly.pdbx_seq_one_letter_code
_entity_poly.pdbx_strand_id
1 'polypeptide(L)'
;MFKEILLTTAFLSIGAVAGASESVASPDGDIRLTFELTDGGVPTYYVDFKGKQVIAPSHLGFDLVSESGRNSFEHQAKKAAADALSLRDGFAVVKTVRDSLSETWTPVWGEEAEILNRYNSMTVQLDQTRFDRKMNIEFRVFDDGFAFRYDFPAQPNLNYFVIGEEKSEFAMPGDLWAYWIPGDYDTQEYNYTKSRLSEIRGLFPSKINPDNASTTPFSPTGVQTSLQLKSDDGVYMNIHEAGTIDYPTMHLNLNDTTMVFTSWLTPDSQGRKGYMQTPVATPWRYVLVTDDARDILASRMAYNLNEPSKIEDTSWIKPVKYIGVWW
;
A
#
# COMPACT_ATOMS: atom_id res chain seq x y z
N MET A 1 58.03 -28.47 33.94
CA MET A 1 56.61 -28.81 34.14
C MET A 1 55.82 -27.57 33.73
N PHE A 2 55.55 -27.45 32.45
CA PHE A 2 54.74 -26.32 31.86
C PHE A 2 53.30 -26.77 31.79
N LYS A 3 52.39 -26.02 32.43
CA LYS A 3 50.94 -26.18 32.29
C LYS A 3 50.46 -25.37 31.10
N GLU A 4 49.99 -26.05 30.09
CA GLU A 4 49.24 -25.42 29.01
C GLU A 4 47.85 -25.02 29.49
N ILE A 5 47.50 -23.73 29.31
CA ILE A 5 46.18 -23.21 29.56
C ILE A 5 45.46 -23.21 28.18
N LEU A 6 44.49 -24.12 28.04
CA LEU A 6 43.59 -24.17 26.89
C LEU A 6 42.55 -23.04 27.05
N LEU A 7 42.64 -22.00 26.21
CA LEU A 7 41.61 -20.97 26.08
C LEU A 7 40.53 -21.50 25.13
N THR A 8 39.39 -21.89 25.68
CA THR A 8 38.20 -22.25 24.88
C THR A 8 37.47 -20.97 24.53
N THR A 9 37.58 -20.53 23.28
CA THR A 9 36.80 -19.42 22.73
C THR A 9 35.40 -19.93 22.42
N ALA A 10 34.41 -19.57 23.20
CA ALA A 10 33.02 -19.84 22.89
C ALA A 10 32.55 -18.84 21.81
N PHE A 11 32.34 -19.29 20.59
CA PHE A 11 31.60 -18.53 19.60
C PHE A 11 30.12 -18.55 19.97
N LEU A 12 29.61 -17.43 20.48
CA LEU A 12 28.17 -17.18 20.49
C LEU A 12 27.74 -16.92 19.06
N SER A 13 27.14 -17.89 18.41
CA SER A 13 26.35 -17.68 17.20
C SER A 13 25.05 -16.95 17.63
N ILE A 14 24.96 -15.65 17.35
CA ILE A 14 23.70 -14.93 17.40
C ILE A 14 22.92 -15.45 16.19
N GLY A 15 22.11 -16.48 16.40
CA GLY A 15 21.11 -16.90 15.46
C GLY A 15 20.10 -15.76 15.32
N ALA A 16 19.94 -15.23 14.12
CA ALA A 16 18.82 -14.37 13.79
C ALA A 16 17.55 -15.17 14.11
N VAL A 17 16.80 -14.71 15.11
CA VAL A 17 15.45 -15.23 15.37
C VAL A 17 14.61 -14.73 14.20
N ALA A 18 14.27 -15.62 13.27
CA ALA A 18 13.22 -15.35 12.29
C ALA A 18 11.99 -14.90 13.09
N GLY A 19 11.52 -13.67 12.88
CA GLY A 19 10.40 -13.11 13.61
C GLY A 19 9.17 -14.02 13.42
N ALA A 20 8.43 -14.28 14.50
CA ALA A 20 7.19 -15.03 14.42
C ALA A 20 6.25 -14.30 13.44
N SER A 21 5.67 -15.03 12.48
CA SER A 21 4.68 -14.48 11.58
C SER A 21 3.39 -14.16 12.33
N GLU A 22 2.76 -13.05 12.00
CA GLU A 22 1.52 -12.55 12.59
C GLU A 22 0.42 -12.62 11.56
N SER A 23 -0.78 -13.09 11.89
CA SER A 23 -1.86 -13.20 10.93
C SER A 23 -3.20 -12.68 11.46
N VAL A 24 -4.04 -12.23 10.53
CA VAL A 24 -5.42 -11.84 10.75
C VAL A 24 -6.29 -12.40 9.61
N ALA A 25 -7.48 -12.87 9.93
CA ALA A 25 -8.42 -13.39 8.94
C ALA A 25 -9.67 -12.51 8.85
N SER A 26 -10.37 -12.57 7.72
CA SER A 26 -11.71 -12.00 7.57
C SER A 26 -12.70 -12.58 8.58
N PRO A 27 -13.81 -11.90 8.88
CA PRO A 27 -14.82 -12.42 9.81
C PRO A 27 -15.41 -13.76 9.38
N ASP A 28 -15.52 -14.04 8.09
CA ASP A 28 -15.95 -15.34 7.53
C ASP A 28 -14.83 -16.39 7.44
N GLY A 29 -13.56 -15.95 7.56
CA GLY A 29 -12.36 -16.80 7.53
C GLY A 29 -11.81 -17.11 6.14
N ASP A 30 -12.43 -16.63 5.06
CA ASP A 30 -12.03 -16.94 3.69
C ASP A 30 -10.75 -16.21 3.26
N ILE A 31 -10.52 -14.99 3.76
CA ILE A 31 -9.31 -14.20 3.51
C ILE A 31 -8.41 -14.23 4.74
N ARG A 32 -7.13 -14.55 4.53
CA ARG A 32 -6.11 -14.54 5.57
C ARG A 32 -4.92 -13.71 5.12
N LEU A 33 -4.63 -12.64 5.85
CA LEU A 33 -3.42 -11.84 5.68
C LEU A 33 -2.39 -12.25 6.73
N THR A 34 -1.17 -12.47 6.27
CA THR A 34 -0.02 -12.77 7.14
C THR A 34 1.04 -11.69 6.95
N PHE A 35 1.59 -11.22 8.06
CA PHE A 35 2.70 -10.29 8.13
C PHE A 35 3.91 -10.96 8.77
N GLU A 36 5.10 -10.64 8.29
CA GLU A 36 6.36 -11.08 8.88
C GLU A 36 7.47 -10.05 8.61
N LEU A 37 8.53 -10.09 9.41
CA LEU A 37 9.78 -9.44 9.08
C LEU A 37 10.71 -10.47 8.44
N THR A 38 11.07 -10.24 7.19
CA THR A 38 12.07 -11.05 6.50
C THR A 38 13.49 -10.62 6.88
N ASP A 39 14.50 -11.28 6.32
CA ASP A 39 15.91 -11.02 6.62
C ASP A 39 16.24 -9.52 6.52
N GLY A 40 16.96 -9.03 7.55
CA GLY A 40 17.27 -7.61 7.65
C GLY A 40 16.14 -6.75 8.23
N GLY A 41 15.04 -7.35 8.72
CA GLY A 41 13.91 -6.61 9.29
C GLY A 41 13.08 -5.87 8.24
N VAL A 42 12.84 -6.51 7.08
CA VAL A 42 12.02 -5.98 5.99
C VAL A 42 10.55 -6.33 6.24
N PRO A 43 9.65 -5.34 6.40
CA PRO A 43 8.22 -5.59 6.52
C PRO A 43 7.67 -6.25 5.26
N THR A 44 7.06 -7.42 5.41
CA THR A 44 6.56 -8.25 4.32
C THR A 44 5.19 -8.79 4.67
N TYR A 45 4.28 -8.82 3.70
CA TYR A 45 2.96 -9.44 3.86
C TYR A 45 2.63 -10.33 2.67
N TYR A 46 1.70 -11.26 2.88
CA TYR A 46 1.08 -12.04 1.83
C TYR A 46 -0.36 -12.38 2.21
N VAL A 47 -1.18 -12.75 1.21
CA VAL A 47 -2.61 -12.98 1.41
C VAL A 47 -3.06 -14.24 0.71
N ASP A 48 -3.83 -15.05 1.43
CA ASP A 48 -4.53 -16.21 0.92
C ASP A 48 -6.05 -15.97 0.91
N PHE A 49 -6.71 -16.44 -0.14
CA PHE A 49 -8.17 -16.50 -0.26
C PHE A 49 -8.61 -17.93 -0.45
N LYS A 50 -9.46 -18.41 0.46
CA LYS A 50 -9.93 -19.82 0.49
C LYS A 50 -8.77 -20.83 0.42
N GLY A 51 -7.67 -20.51 1.11
CA GLY A 51 -6.46 -21.34 1.17
C GLY A 51 -5.56 -21.28 -0.06
N LYS A 52 -5.83 -20.37 -1.02
CA LYS A 52 -5.01 -20.14 -2.19
C LYS A 52 -4.37 -18.77 -2.13
N GLN A 53 -3.06 -18.70 -2.39
CA GLN A 53 -2.35 -17.43 -2.40
C GLN A 53 -2.83 -16.51 -3.52
N VAL A 54 -3.26 -15.29 -3.16
CA VAL A 54 -3.72 -14.24 -4.08
C VAL A 54 -2.77 -13.05 -4.12
N ILE A 55 -2.06 -12.77 -3.02
CA ILE A 55 -0.91 -11.86 -2.99
C ILE A 55 0.27 -12.66 -2.48
N ALA A 56 1.31 -12.77 -3.28
CA ALA A 56 2.58 -13.39 -2.90
C ALA A 56 3.39 -12.45 -1.97
N PRO A 57 4.48 -12.89 -1.32
CA PRO A 57 5.26 -12.03 -0.44
C PRO A 57 5.60 -10.68 -1.06
N SER A 58 5.15 -9.62 -0.40
CA SER A 58 5.16 -8.23 -0.86
C SER A 58 5.76 -7.34 0.22
N HIS A 59 6.72 -6.51 -0.14
CA HIS A 59 7.42 -5.63 0.79
C HIS A 59 6.64 -4.34 1.04
N LEU A 60 6.87 -3.75 2.22
CA LEU A 60 6.25 -2.51 2.66
C LEU A 60 7.32 -1.53 3.15
N GLY A 61 7.12 -0.23 2.90
CA GLY A 61 8.02 0.81 3.39
C GLY A 61 8.10 2.05 2.52
N PHE A 62 9.14 2.88 2.75
CA PHE A 62 9.31 4.15 2.06
C PHE A 62 10.79 4.43 1.76
N ASP A 63 11.01 5.15 0.66
CA ASP A 63 12.21 5.93 0.42
C ASP A 63 11.91 7.39 0.78
N LEU A 64 12.76 7.99 1.61
CA LEU A 64 12.65 9.38 2.03
C LEU A 64 13.58 10.27 1.22
N VAL A 65 13.24 11.56 1.10
CA VAL A 65 14.10 12.58 0.49
C VAL A 65 14.85 13.32 1.58
N SER A 66 16.16 13.51 1.38
CA SER A 66 16.93 14.42 2.23
C SER A 66 16.53 15.87 1.95
N GLU A 67 16.13 16.59 2.98
CA GLU A 67 15.99 18.04 2.93
C GLU A 67 17.35 18.78 3.03
N SER A 68 18.44 18.18 2.57
CA SER A 68 19.73 18.82 2.62
C SER A 68 19.71 20.13 1.82
N GLY A 69 19.78 21.22 2.56
CA GLY A 69 19.93 22.56 2.02
C GLY A 69 21.15 22.66 1.12
N ARG A 70 21.20 23.69 0.31
CA ARG A 70 22.17 24.02 -0.76
C ARG A 70 23.64 24.17 -0.33
N ASN A 71 24.16 23.52 0.70
CA ASN A 71 25.52 23.74 1.20
C ASN A 71 26.44 22.55 0.87
N SER A 72 27.52 22.91 0.16
CA SER A 72 28.52 22.00 -0.46
C SER A 72 29.47 21.29 0.50
N PHE A 73 29.35 21.44 1.81
CA PHE A 73 30.17 20.69 2.81
C PHE A 73 29.66 19.28 3.11
N GLU A 74 28.53 18.89 2.56
CA GLU A 74 27.77 17.69 2.94
C GLU A 74 28.11 16.43 2.12
N HIS A 75 29.06 16.48 1.18
CA HIS A 75 29.33 15.30 0.31
C HIS A 75 29.85 14.07 1.06
N GLN A 76 30.50 14.22 2.20
CA GLN A 76 30.97 13.09 3.01
C GLN A 76 29.92 12.57 4.02
N ALA A 77 29.00 13.42 4.45
CA ALA A 77 27.85 13.02 5.26
C ALA A 77 26.79 12.25 4.43
N LYS A 78 26.80 12.37 3.10
CA LYS A 78 25.78 11.79 2.19
C LYS A 78 25.74 10.26 2.18
N LYS A 79 26.84 9.56 2.39
CA LYS A 79 26.81 8.08 2.36
C LYS A 79 26.24 7.49 3.64
N ALA A 80 26.48 8.10 4.78
CA ALA A 80 25.84 7.71 6.05
C ALA A 80 24.37 8.17 6.11
N ALA A 81 24.00 9.20 5.32
CA ALA A 81 22.64 9.70 5.24
C ALA A 81 21.73 8.86 4.32
N ALA A 82 22.27 8.12 3.35
CA ALA A 82 21.47 7.31 2.44
C ALA A 82 20.68 6.20 3.18
N ASP A 83 21.30 5.51 4.12
CA ASP A 83 20.62 4.52 4.94
C ASP A 83 19.58 5.15 5.86
N ALA A 84 19.81 6.39 6.32
CA ALA A 84 18.85 7.13 7.13
C ALA A 84 17.61 7.58 6.35
N LEU A 85 17.65 7.50 5.00
CA LEU A 85 16.53 7.83 4.12
C LEU A 85 15.65 6.62 3.79
N SER A 86 15.98 5.43 4.32
CA SER A 86 15.19 4.21 4.12
C SER A 86 14.29 3.93 5.33
N LEU A 87 13.02 3.67 5.06
CA LEU A 87 12.06 3.05 5.97
C LEU A 87 11.59 1.71 5.38
N ARG A 88 12.50 0.92 4.82
CA ARG A 88 12.22 -0.37 4.18
C ARG A 88 12.76 -1.57 4.94
N ASP A 89 13.72 -1.36 5.84
CA ASP A 89 14.45 -2.41 6.54
C ASP A 89 14.88 -1.99 7.95
N GLY A 90 15.53 -2.89 8.66
CA GLY A 90 16.06 -2.64 10.01
C GLY A 90 14.99 -2.56 11.09
N PHE A 91 13.80 -3.06 10.82
CA PHE A 91 12.70 -3.05 11.77
C PHE A 91 12.72 -4.27 12.70
N ALA A 92 12.20 -4.04 13.91
CA ALA A 92 11.82 -5.07 14.86
C ALA A 92 10.35 -4.90 15.24
N VAL A 93 9.61 -6.00 15.41
CA VAL A 93 8.24 -5.97 15.94
C VAL A 93 8.31 -5.69 17.43
N VAL A 94 7.65 -4.62 17.87
CA VAL A 94 7.53 -4.25 19.29
C VAL A 94 6.29 -4.88 19.90
N LYS A 95 5.17 -4.79 19.16
CA LYS A 95 3.87 -5.26 19.61
C LYS A 95 2.94 -5.50 18.43
N THR A 96 2.09 -6.50 18.56
CA THR A 96 0.94 -6.71 17.66
C THR A 96 -0.34 -6.56 18.48
N VAL A 97 -1.25 -5.71 17.98
CA VAL A 97 -2.57 -5.48 18.55
C VAL A 97 -3.61 -5.98 17.57
N ARG A 98 -4.63 -6.69 18.05
CA ARG A 98 -5.76 -7.18 17.26
C ARG A 98 -7.06 -6.64 17.80
N ASP A 99 -7.98 -6.34 16.88
CA ASP A 99 -9.33 -5.88 17.21
C ASP A 99 -10.31 -6.34 16.12
N SER A 100 -11.59 -6.08 16.33
CA SER A 100 -12.65 -6.36 15.36
C SER A 100 -13.74 -5.30 15.46
N LEU A 101 -14.36 -5.00 14.32
CA LEU A 101 -15.50 -4.12 14.24
C LEU A 101 -16.66 -4.82 13.54
N SER A 102 -17.88 -4.60 14.05
CA SER A 102 -19.12 -4.96 13.35
C SER A 102 -20.17 -3.94 13.71
N GLU A 103 -20.45 -3.04 12.80
CA GLU A 103 -21.41 -1.97 12.94
C GLU A 103 -22.17 -1.75 11.64
N THR A 104 -23.33 -1.09 11.72
CA THR A 104 -24.09 -0.65 10.55
C THR A 104 -24.24 0.85 10.62
N TRP A 105 -24.05 1.54 9.51
CA TRP A 105 -24.22 2.98 9.43
C TRP A 105 -25.13 3.36 8.25
N THR A 106 -25.78 4.52 8.36
CA THR A 106 -26.72 5.02 7.37
C THR A 106 -26.06 6.11 6.52
N PRO A 107 -25.92 5.93 5.20
CA PRO A 107 -25.42 6.98 4.32
C PRO A 107 -26.45 8.12 4.22
N VAL A 108 -25.99 9.34 3.94
CA VAL A 108 -26.86 10.52 3.80
C VAL A 108 -27.88 10.31 2.66
N TRP A 109 -27.43 9.69 1.59
CA TRP A 109 -28.22 9.21 0.45
C TRP A 109 -27.37 8.21 -0.33
N GLY A 110 -27.99 7.38 -1.16
CA GLY A 110 -27.29 6.36 -1.94
C GLY A 110 -28.23 5.26 -2.39
N GLU A 111 -27.67 4.18 -2.86
CA GLU A 111 -28.40 3.00 -3.34
C GLU A 111 -28.89 2.12 -2.19
N GLU A 112 -28.23 2.20 -1.03
CA GLU A 112 -28.50 1.37 0.15
C GLU A 112 -28.94 2.23 1.33
N ALA A 113 -29.91 1.72 2.09
CA ALA A 113 -30.40 2.38 3.30
C ALA A 113 -29.40 2.24 4.46
N GLU A 114 -28.68 1.13 4.51
CA GLU A 114 -27.72 0.80 5.55
C GLU A 114 -26.50 0.10 4.94
N ILE A 115 -25.33 0.40 5.45
CA ILE A 115 -24.06 -0.19 5.05
C ILE A 115 -23.43 -0.90 6.24
N LEU A 116 -23.14 -2.20 6.08
CA LEU A 116 -22.43 -2.98 7.07
C LEU A 116 -20.92 -2.66 6.98
N ASN A 117 -20.33 -2.32 8.12
CA ASN A 117 -18.88 -2.21 8.30
C ASN A 117 -18.42 -3.32 9.25
N ARG A 118 -17.82 -4.36 8.70
CA ARG A 118 -17.39 -5.54 9.46
C ARG A 118 -16.01 -6.00 9.02
N TYR A 119 -15.07 -5.99 9.95
CA TYR A 119 -13.69 -6.45 9.70
C TYR A 119 -13.01 -6.94 10.97
N ASN A 120 -11.96 -7.71 10.80
CA ASN A 120 -10.93 -7.93 11.82
C ASN A 120 -9.71 -7.10 11.49
N SER A 121 -9.02 -6.58 12.49
CA SER A 121 -7.83 -5.76 12.32
C SER A 121 -6.62 -6.29 13.06
N MET A 122 -5.47 -5.91 12.56
CA MET A 122 -4.17 -6.17 13.16
C MET A 122 -3.27 -4.96 12.96
N THR A 123 -2.76 -4.38 14.06
CA THR A 123 -1.77 -3.32 14.01
C THR A 123 -0.42 -3.86 14.48
N VAL A 124 0.56 -3.84 13.60
CA VAL A 124 1.94 -4.22 13.92
C VAL A 124 2.74 -2.96 14.18
N GLN A 125 3.22 -2.82 15.41
CA GLN A 125 4.07 -1.70 15.84
C GLN A 125 5.53 -2.07 15.59
N LEU A 126 6.22 -1.26 14.79
CA LEU A 126 7.58 -1.47 14.35
C LEU A 126 8.52 -0.38 14.86
N ASP A 127 9.69 -0.79 15.35
CA ASP A 127 10.80 0.10 15.65
C ASP A 127 11.96 -0.16 14.68
N GLN A 128 12.38 0.89 13.96
CA GLN A 128 13.63 0.87 13.21
C GLN A 128 14.77 1.24 14.18
N THR A 129 15.34 0.22 14.82
CA THR A 129 16.18 0.35 15.99
C THR A 129 17.44 1.19 15.78
N ARG A 130 18.05 1.13 14.58
CA ARG A 130 19.27 1.89 14.26
C ARG A 130 19.06 3.41 14.33
N PHE A 131 17.84 3.88 14.04
CA PHE A 131 17.52 5.31 13.94
C PHE A 131 16.50 5.76 14.99
N ASP A 132 16.06 4.86 15.88
CA ASP A 132 15.03 5.09 16.90
C ASP A 132 13.79 5.76 16.25
N ARG A 133 13.27 5.11 15.19
CA ARG A 133 12.08 5.57 14.47
C ARG A 133 10.98 4.52 14.51
N LYS A 134 9.75 4.99 14.63
CA LYS A 134 8.56 4.14 14.75
C LYS A 134 7.69 4.26 13.52
N MET A 135 7.21 3.13 13.07
CA MET A 135 6.22 3.01 11.99
C MET A 135 5.27 1.87 12.35
N ASN A 136 3.98 2.14 12.43
CA ASN A 136 2.97 1.12 12.60
C ASN A 136 2.39 0.76 11.23
N ILE A 137 1.99 -0.50 11.05
CA ILE A 137 1.22 -0.92 9.88
C ILE A 137 -0.11 -1.46 10.42
N GLU A 138 -1.20 -0.81 10.03
CA GLU A 138 -2.56 -1.23 10.35
C GLU A 138 -3.11 -2.02 9.17
N PHE A 139 -3.59 -3.23 9.44
CA PHE A 139 -4.30 -4.09 8.51
C PHE A 139 -5.77 -4.22 8.92
N ARG A 140 -6.67 -4.16 7.94
CA ARG A 140 -8.09 -4.51 8.09
C ARG A 140 -8.45 -5.58 7.06
N VAL A 141 -9.08 -6.64 7.51
CA VAL A 141 -9.50 -7.75 6.64
C VAL A 141 -11.01 -7.89 6.73
N PHE A 142 -11.65 -7.61 5.60
CA PHE A 142 -13.10 -7.70 5.38
C PHE A 142 -13.44 -9.02 4.71
N ASP A 143 -14.72 -9.34 4.57
CA ASP A 143 -15.15 -10.58 3.87
C ASP A 143 -14.96 -10.47 2.34
N ASP A 144 -14.84 -9.25 1.80
CA ASP A 144 -14.68 -8.95 0.38
C ASP A 144 -13.29 -8.39 0.00
N GLY A 145 -12.32 -8.35 0.96
CA GLY A 145 -10.98 -7.86 0.68
C GLY A 145 -10.17 -7.53 1.92
N PHE A 146 -9.05 -6.86 1.69
CA PHE A 146 -8.18 -6.39 2.76
C PHE A 146 -7.64 -4.99 2.46
N ALA A 147 -7.22 -4.30 3.51
CA ALA A 147 -6.58 -3.00 3.40
C ALA A 147 -5.42 -2.90 4.38
N PHE A 148 -4.45 -2.03 4.06
CA PHE A 148 -3.41 -1.60 4.98
C PHE A 148 -3.13 -0.11 4.84
N ARG A 149 -2.61 0.48 5.92
CA ARG A 149 -2.04 1.83 5.93
C ARG A 149 -0.86 1.90 6.88
N TYR A 150 -0.06 2.92 6.70
CA TYR A 150 1.01 3.23 7.63
C TYR A 150 0.54 4.32 8.59
N ASP A 151 0.88 4.14 9.86
CA ASP A 151 0.65 5.12 10.91
C ASP A 151 1.98 5.47 11.57
N PHE A 152 2.30 6.75 11.59
CA PHE A 152 3.52 7.28 12.18
C PHE A 152 3.16 8.02 13.46
N PRO A 153 3.41 7.42 14.65
CA PRO A 153 3.12 8.07 15.92
C PRO A 153 4.01 9.30 16.14
N ALA A 154 3.59 10.18 17.04
CA ALA A 154 4.42 11.31 17.45
C ALA A 154 5.78 10.83 17.97
N GLN A 155 6.87 11.32 17.41
CA GLN A 155 8.24 10.89 17.71
C GLN A 155 9.27 11.96 17.33
N PRO A 156 10.39 12.08 18.08
CA PRO A 156 11.36 13.14 17.81
C PRO A 156 12.22 12.88 16.57
N ASN A 157 12.57 11.62 16.27
CA ASN A 157 13.52 11.27 15.22
C ASN A 157 12.87 11.11 13.81
N LEU A 158 11.56 11.28 13.73
CA LEU A 158 10.79 11.33 12.48
C LEU A 158 9.61 12.27 12.67
N ASN A 159 9.85 13.51 13.14
CA ASN A 159 8.79 14.48 13.38
C ASN A 159 8.25 15.08 12.09
N TYR A 160 9.14 15.41 11.16
CA TYR A 160 8.83 15.89 9.82
C TYR A 160 9.70 15.16 8.81
N PHE A 161 9.09 14.68 7.72
CA PHE A 161 9.83 14.00 6.67
C PHE A 161 9.14 14.15 5.31
N VAL A 162 9.93 13.98 4.26
CA VAL A 162 9.46 14.05 2.87
C VAL A 162 9.59 12.66 2.24
N ILE A 163 8.49 12.18 1.68
CA ILE A 163 8.43 10.91 0.96
C ILE A 163 9.02 11.13 -0.43
N GLY A 164 10.04 10.35 -0.79
CA GLY A 164 10.56 10.20 -2.13
C GLY A 164 9.76 9.19 -2.94
N GLU A 165 9.42 8.05 -2.33
CA GLU A 165 8.49 7.06 -2.89
C GLU A 165 7.94 6.17 -1.78
N GLU A 166 6.65 5.83 -1.87
CA GLU A 166 6.07 4.73 -1.12
C GLU A 166 6.40 3.41 -1.84
N LYS A 167 6.86 2.43 -1.10
CA LYS A 167 7.30 1.13 -1.62
C LYS A 167 6.34 0.00 -1.20
N SER A 168 5.05 0.27 -1.29
CA SER A 168 4.04 -0.75 -1.09
C SER A 168 3.96 -1.65 -2.31
N GLU A 169 4.26 -2.93 -2.12
CA GLU A 169 4.24 -3.93 -3.18
C GLU A 169 2.94 -4.75 -3.16
N PHE A 170 2.57 -5.23 -4.35
CA PHE A 170 1.48 -6.19 -4.59
C PHE A 170 2.02 -7.23 -5.56
N ALA A 171 2.61 -8.29 -5.03
CA ALA A 171 3.20 -9.36 -5.83
C ALA A 171 2.10 -10.33 -6.30
N MET A 172 1.92 -10.44 -7.59
CA MET A 172 0.94 -11.35 -8.17
C MET A 172 1.47 -12.77 -8.19
N PRO A 173 0.64 -13.78 -7.92
CA PRO A 173 1.06 -15.19 -7.91
C PRO A 173 1.36 -15.75 -9.31
N GLY A 174 1.22 -14.94 -10.35
CA GLY A 174 1.48 -15.33 -11.73
C GLY A 174 1.09 -14.26 -12.74
N ASP A 175 1.11 -14.60 -14.01
CA ASP A 175 0.74 -13.73 -15.12
C ASP A 175 -0.79 -13.68 -15.27
N LEU A 176 -1.42 -12.77 -14.55
CA LEU A 176 -2.88 -12.60 -14.48
C LEU A 176 -3.42 -11.83 -15.69
N TRP A 177 -4.72 -11.94 -15.94
CA TRP A 177 -5.46 -11.00 -16.77
C TRP A 177 -5.63 -9.67 -16.04
N ALA A 178 -5.31 -8.57 -16.73
CA ALA A 178 -5.51 -7.22 -16.25
C ALA A 178 -6.48 -6.45 -17.15
N TYR A 179 -7.30 -5.60 -16.56
CA TYR A 179 -8.10 -4.58 -17.24
C TYR A 179 -7.52 -3.25 -16.79
N TRP A 180 -6.76 -2.61 -17.67
CA TRP A 180 -5.89 -1.49 -17.31
C TRP A 180 -5.95 -0.35 -18.31
N ILE A 181 -5.55 0.82 -17.86
CA ILE A 181 -5.22 1.98 -18.67
C ILE A 181 -3.80 2.45 -18.34
N PRO A 182 -3.11 3.16 -19.26
CA PRO A 182 -1.78 3.71 -19.02
C PRO A 182 -1.69 4.53 -17.75
N GLY A 183 -0.61 4.33 -16.99
CA GLY A 183 -0.28 5.17 -15.84
C GLY A 183 0.22 6.53 -16.30
N ASP A 184 -0.52 7.57 -15.95
CA ASP A 184 -0.29 8.95 -16.39
C ASP A 184 -0.63 9.92 -15.26
N TYR A 185 0.17 10.97 -15.09
CA TYR A 185 -0.05 11.95 -14.01
C TYR A 185 -1.09 13.01 -14.35
N ASP A 186 -1.36 13.24 -15.63
CA ASP A 186 -2.21 14.35 -16.06
C ASP A 186 -3.64 13.92 -16.42
N THR A 187 -3.82 12.66 -16.84
CA THR A 187 -5.12 12.20 -17.36
C THR A 187 -5.39 10.73 -17.05
N GLN A 188 -6.66 10.38 -16.95
CA GLN A 188 -7.18 9.01 -16.93
C GLN A 188 -8.08 8.72 -18.14
N GLU A 189 -8.09 9.60 -19.14
CA GLU A 189 -8.97 9.52 -20.33
C GLU A 189 -8.40 8.56 -21.39
N TYR A 190 -8.23 7.31 -21.00
CA TYR A 190 -7.78 6.22 -21.86
C TYR A 190 -8.84 5.12 -21.98
N ASN A 191 -8.83 4.43 -23.10
CA ASN A 191 -9.65 3.23 -23.26
C ASN A 191 -9.06 2.06 -22.50
N TYR A 192 -9.88 1.33 -21.74
CA TYR A 192 -9.45 0.13 -21.05
C TYR A 192 -8.94 -0.93 -22.00
N THR A 193 -7.83 -1.53 -21.64
CA THR A 193 -7.22 -2.66 -22.34
C THR A 193 -7.29 -3.90 -21.47
N LYS A 194 -7.71 -5.01 -22.05
CA LYS A 194 -7.61 -6.34 -21.43
C LYS A 194 -6.38 -7.05 -22.01
N SER A 195 -5.45 -7.46 -21.16
CA SER A 195 -4.27 -8.25 -21.55
C SER A 195 -3.73 -9.05 -20.38
N ARG A 196 -2.73 -9.89 -20.63
CA ARG A 196 -1.88 -10.43 -19.57
C ARG A 196 -0.98 -9.32 -19.00
N LEU A 197 -0.51 -9.49 -17.76
CA LEU A 197 0.45 -8.58 -17.14
C LEU A 197 1.73 -8.48 -17.96
N SER A 198 2.24 -9.61 -18.45
CA SER A 198 3.45 -9.70 -19.29
C SER A 198 3.34 -8.94 -20.61
N GLU A 199 2.14 -8.65 -21.10
CA GLU A 199 1.89 -7.96 -22.37
C GLU A 199 1.83 -6.44 -22.24
N ILE A 200 1.70 -5.91 -21.01
CA ILE A 200 1.47 -4.46 -20.76
C ILE A 200 2.56 -3.62 -21.43
N ARG A 201 3.84 -3.94 -21.23
CA ARG A 201 4.96 -3.19 -21.81
C ARG A 201 4.88 -3.08 -23.33
N GLY A 202 4.57 -4.18 -24.00
CA GLY A 202 4.48 -4.23 -25.46
C GLY A 202 3.28 -3.48 -26.01
N LEU A 203 2.18 -3.47 -25.29
CA LEU A 203 0.94 -2.80 -25.68
C LEU A 203 0.92 -1.30 -25.35
N PHE A 204 1.61 -0.90 -24.27
CA PHE A 204 1.57 0.43 -23.68
C PHE A 204 1.69 1.58 -24.70
N PRO A 205 2.68 1.60 -25.63
CA PRO A 205 2.82 2.73 -26.57
C PRO A 205 1.58 2.94 -27.46
N SER A 206 0.88 1.85 -27.81
CA SER A 206 -0.31 1.90 -28.67
C SER A 206 -1.58 2.31 -27.91
N LYS A 207 -1.51 2.44 -26.57
CA LYS A 207 -2.64 2.79 -25.70
C LYS A 207 -2.62 4.25 -25.25
N ILE A 208 -1.54 4.96 -25.48
CA ILE A 208 -1.50 6.41 -25.27
C ILE A 208 -2.41 7.06 -26.30
N ASN A 209 -3.40 7.83 -25.83
CA ASN A 209 -4.31 8.56 -26.71
C ASN A 209 -3.67 9.89 -27.12
N PRO A 210 -3.35 10.09 -28.42
CA PRO A 210 -2.74 11.33 -28.89
C PRO A 210 -3.68 12.54 -28.87
N ASP A 211 -5.00 12.31 -28.73
CA ASP A 211 -6.02 13.37 -28.69
C ASP A 211 -6.18 13.96 -27.28
N ASN A 212 -5.57 13.36 -26.25
CA ASN A 212 -5.60 13.94 -24.91
C ASN A 212 -4.82 15.25 -24.87
N ALA A 213 -5.40 16.26 -24.21
CA ALA A 213 -4.85 17.62 -24.14
C ALA A 213 -3.49 17.67 -23.44
N SER A 214 -3.27 16.81 -22.48
CA SER A 214 -1.99 16.63 -21.77
C SER A 214 -1.79 15.16 -21.42
N THR A 215 -0.57 14.67 -21.54
CA THR A 215 -0.17 13.31 -21.14
C THR A 215 1.21 13.32 -20.55
N THR A 216 1.34 12.68 -19.38
CA THR A 216 2.62 12.51 -18.67
C THR A 216 2.75 11.07 -18.16
N PRO A 217 2.88 10.08 -19.08
CA PRO A 217 3.08 8.69 -18.69
C PRO A 217 4.44 8.51 -17.99
N PHE A 218 4.43 7.85 -16.84
CA PHE A 218 5.63 7.76 -16.01
C PHE A 218 6.48 6.50 -16.23
N SER A 219 5.91 5.45 -16.84
CA SER A 219 6.59 4.17 -17.07
C SER A 219 5.89 3.37 -18.17
N PRO A 220 6.64 2.59 -18.97
CA PRO A 220 6.04 1.70 -19.99
C PRO A 220 5.28 0.50 -19.40
N THR A 221 5.31 0.32 -18.08
CA THR A 221 4.57 -0.69 -17.34
C THR A 221 3.73 -0.07 -16.22
N GLY A 222 3.60 1.27 -16.23
CA GLY A 222 2.75 2.01 -15.32
C GLY A 222 1.27 1.83 -15.66
N VAL A 223 0.43 1.65 -14.64
CA VAL A 223 -1.02 1.55 -14.80
C VAL A 223 -1.72 2.42 -13.75
N GLN A 224 -2.93 2.86 -14.10
CA GLN A 224 -3.79 3.59 -13.17
C GLN A 224 -4.42 2.64 -12.15
N THR A 225 -4.83 3.17 -11.00
CA THR A 225 -5.81 2.58 -10.10
C THR A 225 -7.21 3.21 -10.39
N SER A 226 -8.30 2.49 -10.25
CA SER A 226 -8.40 1.12 -9.77
C SER A 226 -7.96 0.12 -10.83
N LEU A 227 -7.14 -0.84 -10.44
CA LEU A 227 -6.68 -1.88 -11.35
C LEU A 227 -7.48 -3.17 -11.11
N GLN A 228 -8.22 -3.62 -12.13
CA GLN A 228 -8.96 -4.88 -12.08
C GLN A 228 -8.12 -6.03 -12.62
N LEU A 229 -8.02 -7.10 -11.84
CA LEU A 229 -7.28 -8.32 -12.18
C LEU A 229 -8.21 -9.53 -12.15
N LYS A 230 -7.84 -10.58 -12.88
CA LYS A 230 -8.51 -11.88 -12.88
C LYS A 230 -7.50 -13.00 -13.07
N SER A 231 -7.57 -14.01 -12.22
CA SER A 231 -6.82 -15.27 -12.39
C SER A 231 -7.55 -16.23 -13.34
N ASP A 232 -6.82 -17.22 -13.87
CA ASP A 232 -7.40 -18.21 -14.79
C ASP A 232 -8.40 -19.13 -14.09
N ASP A 233 -8.29 -19.31 -12.80
CA ASP A 233 -9.19 -20.12 -11.99
C ASP A 233 -10.35 -19.31 -11.35
N GLY A 234 -10.55 -18.08 -11.80
CA GLY A 234 -11.77 -17.32 -11.53
C GLY A 234 -11.74 -16.42 -10.31
N VAL A 235 -10.58 -16.16 -9.69
CA VAL A 235 -10.46 -15.14 -8.64
C VAL A 235 -10.34 -13.75 -9.27
N TYR A 236 -11.12 -12.81 -8.79
CA TYR A 236 -11.11 -11.41 -9.17
C TYR A 236 -10.47 -10.59 -8.06
N MET A 237 -9.63 -9.64 -8.43
CA MET A 237 -9.00 -8.68 -7.51
C MET A 237 -9.11 -7.28 -8.06
N ASN A 238 -9.27 -6.29 -7.19
CA ASN A 238 -9.25 -4.88 -7.57
C ASN A 238 -8.35 -4.11 -6.59
N ILE A 239 -7.27 -3.51 -7.10
CA ILE A 239 -6.31 -2.75 -6.29
C ILE A 239 -6.66 -1.27 -6.39
N HIS A 240 -6.85 -0.61 -5.25
CA HIS A 240 -7.13 0.82 -5.19
C HIS A 240 -6.73 1.42 -3.84
N GLU A 241 -7.14 2.67 -3.60
CA GLU A 241 -6.88 3.44 -2.39
C GLU A 241 -8.15 4.09 -1.84
N ALA A 242 -8.16 4.40 -0.54
CA ALA A 242 -9.26 5.09 0.12
C ALA A 242 -8.75 6.05 1.20
N GLY A 243 -9.53 7.09 1.52
CA GLY A 243 -9.12 8.09 2.50
C GLY A 243 -7.97 8.98 2.02
N THR A 244 -7.93 9.31 0.75
CA THR A 244 -6.87 10.09 0.08
C THR A 244 -7.02 11.57 0.43
N ILE A 245 -6.60 11.94 1.65
CA ILE A 245 -6.63 13.32 2.16
C ILE A 245 -5.19 13.73 2.45
N ASP A 246 -4.77 14.89 1.93
CA ASP A 246 -3.43 15.46 2.10
C ASP A 246 -2.29 14.50 1.73
N TYR A 247 -2.52 13.66 0.73
CA TYR A 247 -1.56 12.66 0.24
C TYR A 247 -1.67 12.50 -1.28
N PRO A 248 -0.57 12.22 -2.00
CA PRO A 248 -0.60 12.07 -3.44
C PRO A 248 -1.31 10.79 -3.88
N THR A 249 -1.95 10.86 -5.04
CA THR A 249 -2.64 9.73 -5.65
C THR A 249 -1.68 8.60 -5.99
N MET A 250 -2.10 7.37 -5.72
CA MET A 250 -1.37 6.16 -6.05
C MET A 250 -1.67 5.67 -7.47
N HIS A 251 -0.62 5.45 -8.22
CA HIS A 251 -0.57 4.61 -9.42
C HIS A 251 0.19 3.34 -9.09
N LEU A 252 0.29 2.42 -10.03
CA LEU A 252 1.05 1.19 -9.89
C LEU A 252 2.08 1.06 -11.02
N ASN A 253 3.29 0.63 -10.68
CA ASN A 253 4.33 0.31 -11.66
C ASN A 253 4.64 -1.18 -11.58
N LEU A 254 4.48 -1.90 -12.70
CA LEU A 254 4.70 -3.32 -12.79
C LEU A 254 6.17 -3.65 -13.09
N ASN A 255 6.77 -4.49 -12.28
CA ASN A 255 7.91 -5.28 -12.71
C ASN A 255 7.38 -6.51 -13.47
N ASP A 256 7.40 -6.45 -14.79
CA ASP A 256 6.86 -7.49 -15.69
C ASP A 256 7.71 -8.76 -15.79
N THR A 257 8.84 -8.81 -15.08
CA THR A 257 9.65 -10.03 -14.92
C THR A 257 9.24 -10.81 -13.67
N THR A 258 8.96 -10.10 -12.57
CA THR A 258 8.63 -10.73 -11.29
C THR A 258 7.12 -10.68 -10.96
N MET A 259 6.32 -10.03 -11.80
CA MET A 259 4.88 -9.81 -11.62
C MET A 259 4.55 -9.06 -10.32
N VAL A 260 5.42 -8.14 -9.92
CA VAL A 260 5.24 -7.30 -8.73
C VAL A 260 4.83 -5.90 -9.13
N PHE A 261 3.67 -5.46 -8.69
CA PHE A 261 3.30 -4.05 -8.70
C PHE A 261 3.92 -3.36 -7.49
N THR A 262 4.47 -2.17 -7.70
CA THR A 262 4.87 -1.26 -6.63
C THR A 262 4.05 0.01 -6.75
N SER A 263 3.59 0.56 -5.63
CA SER A 263 2.96 1.87 -5.60
C SER A 263 3.85 2.91 -6.25
N TRP A 264 3.24 3.84 -6.97
CA TRP A 264 3.91 4.91 -7.67
C TRP A 264 3.12 6.19 -7.48
N LEU A 265 3.59 7.05 -6.60
CA LEU A 265 2.84 8.24 -6.22
C LEU A 265 3.03 9.38 -7.23
N THR A 266 2.00 10.22 -7.39
CA THR A 266 2.10 11.44 -8.18
C THR A 266 3.09 12.40 -7.52
N PRO A 267 4.14 12.87 -8.23
CA PRO A 267 5.10 13.81 -7.68
C PRO A 267 4.60 15.25 -7.72
N ASP A 268 5.15 16.09 -6.86
CA ASP A 268 5.11 17.54 -7.04
C ASP A 268 6.08 17.98 -8.14
N SER A 269 6.14 19.29 -8.41
CA SER A 269 7.03 19.89 -9.42
C SER A 269 8.53 19.69 -9.15
N GLN A 270 8.90 19.22 -7.96
CA GLN A 270 10.28 18.93 -7.55
C GLN A 270 10.56 17.42 -7.46
N GLY A 271 9.59 16.59 -7.82
CA GLY A 271 9.68 15.14 -7.76
C GLY A 271 9.45 14.55 -6.37
N ARG A 272 8.95 15.32 -5.40
CA ARG A 272 8.62 14.85 -4.05
C ARG A 272 7.21 14.26 -4.03
N LYS A 273 7.00 13.24 -3.19
CA LYS A 273 5.78 12.44 -3.17
C LYS A 273 4.91 12.60 -1.92
N GLY A 274 5.31 13.45 -0.99
CA GLY A 274 4.50 13.73 0.20
C GLY A 274 5.29 14.42 1.30
N TYR A 275 4.61 15.25 2.06
CA TYR A 275 5.16 16.02 3.17
C TYR A 275 4.42 15.62 4.43
N MET A 276 5.11 14.92 5.33
CA MET A 276 4.49 14.29 6.49
C MET A 276 4.98 14.95 7.78
N GLN A 277 4.05 15.15 8.70
CA GLN A 277 4.35 15.61 10.07
C GLN A 277 3.64 14.72 11.07
N THR A 278 4.41 14.04 11.92
CA THR A 278 3.85 13.11 12.91
C THR A 278 3.15 13.83 14.07
N PRO A 279 2.04 13.28 14.62
CA PRO A 279 1.43 12.00 14.26
C PRO A 279 0.62 12.09 12.95
N VAL A 280 0.73 11.09 12.08
CA VAL A 280 0.05 11.08 10.78
C VAL A 280 -0.11 9.65 10.26
N ALA A 281 -1.21 9.38 9.56
CA ALA A 281 -1.42 8.14 8.83
C ALA A 281 -1.50 8.41 7.32
N THR A 282 -1.09 7.43 6.52
CA THR A 282 -1.30 7.45 5.06
C THR A 282 -2.74 7.08 4.70
N PRO A 283 -3.18 7.32 3.46
CA PRO A 283 -4.38 6.67 2.93
C PRO A 283 -4.28 5.15 3.02
N TRP A 284 -5.44 4.51 2.94
CA TRP A 284 -5.53 3.06 2.83
C TRP A 284 -5.14 2.60 1.43
N ARG A 285 -4.36 1.53 1.36
CA ARG A 285 -4.18 0.71 0.18
C ARG A 285 -5.06 -0.50 0.35
N TYR A 286 -5.96 -0.78 -0.59
CA TYR A 286 -6.86 -1.90 -0.46
C TYR A 286 -6.92 -2.78 -1.71
N VAL A 287 -7.26 -4.03 -1.49
CA VAL A 287 -7.49 -5.02 -2.54
C VAL A 287 -8.80 -5.73 -2.26
N LEU A 288 -9.76 -5.60 -3.17
CA LEU A 288 -10.93 -6.47 -3.19
C LEU A 288 -10.50 -7.84 -3.71
N VAL A 289 -11.04 -8.90 -3.12
CA VAL A 289 -10.73 -10.28 -3.49
C VAL A 289 -12.02 -11.10 -3.42
N THR A 290 -12.43 -11.70 -4.54
CA THR A 290 -13.65 -12.51 -4.62
C THR A 290 -13.57 -13.54 -5.75
N ASP A 291 -14.41 -14.55 -5.73
CA ASP A 291 -14.65 -15.49 -6.84
C ASP A 291 -15.93 -15.19 -7.64
N ASP A 292 -16.60 -14.08 -7.34
CA ASP A 292 -17.72 -13.55 -8.12
C ASP A 292 -17.48 -12.09 -8.54
N ALA A 293 -17.40 -11.85 -9.85
CA ALA A 293 -17.16 -10.49 -10.38
C ALA A 293 -18.20 -9.45 -9.92
N ARG A 294 -19.41 -9.86 -9.53
CA ARG A 294 -20.48 -8.97 -9.07
C ARG A 294 -20.12 -8.34 -7.71
N ASP A 295 -19.39 -9.06 -6.88
CA ASP A 295 -19.01 -8.59 -5.55
C ASP A 295 -18.03 -7.40 -5.62
N ILE A 296 -17.23 -7.30 -6.68
CA ILE A 296 -16.39 -6.11 -6.93
C ILE A 296 -17.26 -4.83 -7.02
N LEU A 297 -18.40 -4.92 -7.68
CA LEU A 297 -19.33 -3.78 -7.82
C LEU A 297 -20.16 -3.57 -6.56
N ALA A 298 -20.46 -4.65 -5.83
CA ALA A 298 -21.27 -4.61 -4.61
C ALA A 298 -20.48 -4.17 -3.38
N SER A 299 -19.14 -4.21 -3.41
CA SER A 299 -18.30 -3.87 -2.27
C SER A 299 -18.54 -2.45 -1.76
N ARG A 300 -18.57 -2.32 -0.44
CA ARG A 300 -18.64 -1.02 0.26
C ARG A 300 -17.36 -0.74 1.07
N MET A 301 -16.31 -1.53 0.84
CA MET A 301 -15.06 -1.42 1.58
C MET A 301 -14.43 -0.03 1.43
N ALA A 302 -14.47 0.58 0.24
CA ALA A 302 -13.96 1.94 0.03
C ALA A 302 -14.66 2.96 0.94
N TYR A 303 -15.98 2.84 1.15
CA TYR A 303 -16.71 3.72 2.08
C TYR A 303 -16.32 3.45 3.53
N ASN A 304 -16.20 2.18 3.91
CA ASN A 304 -15.87 1.74 5.27
C ASN A 304 -14.42 2.06 5.70
N LEU A 305 -13.54 2.35 4.73
CA LEU A 305 -12.15 2.77 4.98
C LEU A 305 -12.00 4.30 5.13
N ASN A 306 -13.02 5.06 4.75
CA ASN A 306 -13.02 6.51 4.95
C ASN A 306 -13.49 6.86 6.38
N GLU A 307 -12.98 7.99 6.89
CA GLU A 307 -13.43 8.51 8.16
C GLU A 307 -14.92 8.94 8.09
N PRO A 308 -15.66 8.82 9.17
CA PRO A 308 -17.05 9.28 9.24
C PRO A 308 -17.17 10.76 8.85
N SER A 309 -18.32 11.12 8.27
CA SER A 309 -18.63 12.53 7.96
C SER A 309 -18.53 13.41 9.21
N LYS A 310 -17.89 14.57 9.06
CA LYS A 310 -17.84 15.62 10.10
C LYS A 310 -18.99 16.62 9.98
N ILE A 311 -19.88 16.46 9.00
CA ILE A 311 -21.06 17.30 8.82
C ILE A 311 -22.17 16.76 9.72
N GLU A 312 -22.50 17.49 10.78
CA GLU A 312 -23.49 17.06 11.77
C GLU A 312 -24.92 17.13 11.21
N ASP A 313 -25.29 18.23 10.53
CA ASP A 313 -26.59 18.38 9.89
C ASP A 313 -26.48 18.20 8.38
N THR A 314 -26.96 17.06 7.90
CA THR A 314 -26.99 16.71 6.46
C THR A 314 -28.38 16.90 5.83
N SER A 315 -29.36 17.44 6.54
CA SER A 315 -30.75 17.58 6.08
C SER A 315 -30.92 18.43 4.83
N TRP A 316 -29.97 19.33 4.58
CA TRP A 316 -29.92 20.20 3.40
C TRP A 316 -29.37 19.50 2.14
N ILE A 317 -28.67 18.38 2.28
CA ILE A 317 -28.10 17.64 1.14
C ILE A 317 -29.22 16.88 0.45
N LYS A 318 -29.53 17.28 -0.76
CA LYS A 318 -30.56 16.64 -1.61
C LYS A 318 -30.00 16.35 -2.98
N PRO A 319 -30.16 15.13 -3.53
CA PRO A 319 -29.82 14.84 -4.91
C PRO A 319 -30.62 15.73 -5.85
N VAL A 320 -29.96 16.33 -6.80
CA VAL A 320 -30.57 17.20 -7.83
C VAL A 320 -30.11 16.79 -9.22
N LYS A 321 -30.97 17.02 -10.21
CA LYS A 321 -30.58 16.95 -11.63
C LYS A 321 -30.26 18.36 -12.11
N TYR A 322 -29.15 18.52 -12.81
CA TYR A 322 -28.75 19.79 -13.38
C TYR A 322 -28.21 19.61 -14.80
N ILE A 323 -28.19 20.68 -15.57
CA ILE A 323 -27.56 20.71 -16.87
C ILE A 323 -26.20 21.39 -16.71
N GLY A 324 -25.13 20.66 -17.00
CA GLY A 324 -23.78 21.19 -17.10
C GLY A 324 -23.51 21.63 -18.54
N VAL A 325 -23.00 22.84 -18.73
CA VAL A 325 -22.48 23.28 -20.01
C VAL A 325 -21.00 23.05 -20.02
N TRP A 326 -20.55 22.21 -20.96
CA TRP A 326 -19.13 21.93 -21.17
C TRP A 326 -18.67 22.69 -22.42
N TRP A 327 -17.60 23.47 -22.30
CA TRP A 327 -17.02 24.27 -23.37
C TRP A 327 -15.59 23.84 -23.68
#